data_5aa9b137fc6739ec103d135f54df4ac2
#
_entry.id   5aa9b137fc6739ec103d135f54df4ac2
#
_cell.length_a   1.000
_cell.length_b   1.000
_cell.length_c   1.000
_cell.angle_alpha   90.00
_cell.angle_beta   90.00
_cell.angle_gamma   90.00
#
_symmetry.space_group_name_H-M   'P 1'
#
loop_
_entity.id
_entity.type
_entity.pdbx_description
1 polymer ?
#
loop_
_entity_poly.entity_id
_entity_poly.type
_entity_poly.pdbx_seq_one_letter_code
_entity_poly.pdbx_strand_id
1 'polypeptide(L)'
;MRNLFKIAGLLALTGFISSCNDKETTANYQVIPLPQEITTAQSQPFTLNGSVKIIYPEGNEKMQRNAQFLADYLKKATGKDYAVEAGTEGKGAILLKLGMESENPEAYQLSVNADGVTIAAPTEAGVFYGIQTLRKSIPVAIGTTPSLPAVEISDYPRFSYRG
;
A
#
# COMPACT_ATOMS: atom_id res chain seq x y z
N MET A 1 13.09 74.39 9.62
CA MET A 1 12.28 73.66 10.52
C MET A 1 11.23 72.93 9.71
N ARG A 2 11.56 71.83 9.09
CA ARG A 2 10.57 71.02 8.35
C ARG A 2 10.94 69.56 8.47
N ASN A 3 10.17 68.86 9.26
CA ASN A 3 10.27 67.41 9.48
C ASN A 3 9.76 66.69 8.23
N LEU A 4 10.62 65.94 7.58
CA LEU A 4 10.29 65.08 6.46
C LEU A 4 10.02 63.69 6.99
N PHE A 5 8.74 63.30 7.04
CA PHE A 5 8.30 61.93 7.36
C PHE A 5 8.66 61.01 6.18
N LYS A 6 9.58 60.09 6.39
CA LYS A 6 9.82 58.96 5.45
C LYS A 6 8.88 57.81 5.87
N ILE A 7 7.86 57.57 5.07
CA ILE A 7 7.01 56.39 5.16
C ILE A 7 7.72 55.28 4.41
N ALA A 8 8.29 54.32 5.14
CA ALA A 8 8.80 53.10 4.57
C ALA A 8 7.64 52.09 4.38
N GLY A 9 7.24 51.87 3.12
CA GLY A 9 6.22 50.89 2.78
C GLY A 9 6.80 49.46 2.94
N LEU A 10 6.27 48.74 3.94
CA LEU A 10 6.57 47.32 4.14
C LEU A 10 5.67 46.50 3.20
N LEU A 11 6.23 46.05 2.10
CA LEU A 11 5.58 45.15 1.14
C LEU A 11 5.51 43.73 1.76
N ALA A 12 4.35 43.38 2.32
CA ALA A 12 4.08 42.04 2.83
C ALA A 12 3.87 41.09 1.63
N LEU A 13 4.91 40.31 1.32
CA LEU A 13 4.84 39.23 0.32
C LEU A 13 4.09 38.05 0.93
N THR A 14 2.77 38.01 0.76
CA THR A 14 1.94 36.84 1.13
C THR A 14 2.21 35.70 0.14
N GLY A 15 3.13 34.82 0.52
CA GLY A 15 3.32 33.57 -0.19
C GLY A 15 2.08 32.68 -0.07
N PHE A 16 1.37 32.47 -1.16
CA PHE A 16 0.35 31.43 -1.27
C PHE A 16 1.04 30.09 -1.20
N ILE A 17 1.01 29.44 -0.03
CA ILE A 17 1.35 28.03 0.10
C ILE A 17 0.17 27.26 -0.49
N SER A 18 0.24 26.90 -1.77
CA SER A 18 -0.66 25.89 -2.34
C SER A 18 -0.37 24.56 -1.64
N SER A 19 -1.11 24.28 -0.58
CA SER A 19 -1.16 22.95 0.00
C SER A 19 -1.86 22.05 -1.04
N CYS A 20 -1.10 21.21 -1.73
CA CYS A 20 -1.66 20.09 -2.47
C CYS A 20 -2.31 19.18 -1.42
N ASN A 21 -3.60 19.34 -1.21
CA ASN A 21 -4.39 18.48 -0.35
C ASN A 21 -4.75 17.24 -1.19
N ASP A 22 -3.87 16.24 -1.22
CA ASP A 22 -4.18 14.93 -1.79
C ASP A 22 -5.43 14.41 -1.07
N LYS A 23 -6.49 14.13 -1.82
CA LYS A 23 -7.70 13.55 -1.26
C LYS A 23 -7.37 12.17 -0.69
N GLU A 24 -7.65 11.98 0.58
CA GLU A 24 -7.49 10.71 1.25
C GLU A 24 -8.66 9.77 0.90
N THR A 25 -8.35 8.50 0.64
CA THR A 25 -9.33 7.42 0.50
C THR A 25 -8.97 6.31 1.48
N THR A 26 -9.96 5.54 1.94
CA THR A 26 -9.73 4.47 2.91
C THR A 26 -9.96 3.11 2.27
N ALA A 27 -9.04 2.19 2.46
CA ALA A 27 -9.18 0.81 2.02
C ALA A 27 -10.30 0.09 2.81
N ASN A 28 -11.01 -0.82 2.11
CA ASN A 28 -12.06 -1.65 2.69
C ASN A 28 -11.76 -3.13 2.43
N TYR A 29 -11.51 -3.88 3.48
CA TYR A 29 -11.16 -5.31 3.41
C TYR A 29 -12.35 -6.25 3.28
N GLN A 30 -13.57 -5.73 3.20
CA GLN A 30 -14.77 -6.52 2.89
C GLN A 30 -14.84 -6.85 1.39
N VAL A 31 -13.82 -7.58 0.91
CA VAL A 31 -13.69 -7.95 -0.51
C VAL A 31 -14.48 -9.22 -0.83
N ILE A 32 -14.74 -9.46 -2.13
CA ILE A 32 -15.45 -10.66 -2.59
C ILE A 32 -14.48 -11.51 -3.43
N PRO A 33 -14.29 -12.81 -3.11
CA PRO A 33 -14.80 -13.52 -1.92
C PRO A 33 -14.23 -12.94 -0.62
N LEU A 34 -14.99 -13.08 0.47
CA LEU A 34 -14.55 -12.65 1.79
C LEU A 34 -13.44 -13.59 2.29
N PRO A 35 -12.30 -13.07 2.76
CA PRO A 35 -11.27 -13.89 3.40
C PRO A 35 -11.81 -14.68 4.61
N GLN A 36 -11.14 -15.79 4.94
CA GLN A 36 -11.54 -16.69 6.04
C GLN A 36 -11.51 -15.96 7.40
N GLU A 37 -10.46 -15.21 7.63
CA GLU A 37 -10.25 -14.43 8.84
C GLU A 37 -9.83 -13.00 8.53
N ILE A 38 -10.50 -12.04 9.18
CA ILE A 38 -10.13 -10.62 9.16
C ILE A 38 -10.17 -10.11 10.59
N THR A 39 -9.02 -9.71 11.11
CA THR A 39 -8.90 -9.16 12.48
C THR A 39 -8.38 -7.73 12.39
N THR A 40 -9.13 -6.78 12.94
CA THR A 40 -8.68 -5.39 13.05
C THR A 40 -7.53 -5.30 14.04
N ALA A 41 -6.40 -4.73 13.61
CA ALA A 41 -5.25 -4.50 14.47
C ALA A 41 -5.29 -3.10 15.10
N GLN A 42 -4.81 -2.98 16.33
CA GLN A 42 -4.69 -1.69 17.02
C GLN A 42 -3.35 -1.03 16.65
N SER A 43 -3.28 -0.47 15.46
CA SER A 43 -2.12 0.27 14.96
C SER A 43 -2.60 1.46 14.14
N GLN A 44 -1.70 2.42 13.90
CA GLN A 44 -1.99 3.50 12.96
C GLN A 44 -2.14 2.94 11.54
N PRO A 45 -3.00 3.54 10.71
CA PRO A 45 -3.11 3.16 9.31
C PRO A 45 -1.80 3.36 8.56
N PHE A 46 -1.56 2.55 7.54
CA PHE A 46 -0.47 2.77 6.60
C PHE A 46 -0.93 3.66 5.45
N THR A 47 -0.15 4.70 5.16
CA THR A 47 -0.45 5.63 4.06
C THR A 47 0.27 5.21 2.79
N LEU A 48 -0.47 4.87 1.75
CA LEU A 48 0.05 4.42 0.46
C LEU A 48 0.39 5.62 -0.43
N ASN A 49 1.46 6.32 -0.10
CA ASN A 49 1.97 7.44 -0.90
C ASN A 49 2.94 6.98 -2.00
N GLY A 50 3.36 7.89 -2.89
CA GLY A 50 4.24 7.56 -4.01
C GLY A 50 5.70 7.20 -3.64
N SER A 51 6.10 7.30 -2.38
CA SER A 51 7.43 6.85 -1.91
C SER A 51 7.46 5.38 -1.46
N VAL A 52 6.29 4.74 -1.34
CA VAL A 52 6.17 3.34 -0.97
C VAL A 52 6.77 2.45 -2.05
N LYS A 53 7.63 1.52 -1.65
CA LYS A 53 8.24 0.53 -2.53
C LYS A 53 7.56 -0.82 -2.38
N ILE A 54 7.60 -1.63 -3.43
CA ILE A 54 7.17 -3.03 -3.40
C ILE A 54 8.43 -3.88 -3.45
N ILE A 55 8.65 -4.65 -2.39
CA ILE A 55 9.88 -5.43 -2.20
C ILE A 55 9.55 -6.91 -2.34
N TYR A 56 10.34 -7.62 -3.15
CA TYR A 56 10.19 -9.05 -3.41
C TYR A 56 11.51 -9.80 -3.21
N PRO A 57 11.52 -11.12 -2.91
CA PRO A 57 12.74 -11.90 -2.73
C PRO A 57 13.60 -11.94 -3.98
N GLU A 58 14.88 -11.62 -3.84
CA GLU A 58 15.87 -11.64 -4.93
C GLU A 58 15.95 -13.00 -5.61
N GLY A 59 16.19 -13.02 -6.94
CA GLY A 59 16.35 -14.24 -7.73
C GLY A 59 15.04 -14.98 -8.06
N ASN A 60 13.88 -14.48 -7.61
CA ASN A 60 12.59 -15.10 -7.91
C ASN A 60 11.79 -14.30 -8.95
N GLU A 61 11.84 -14.74 -10.20
CA GLU A 61 11.15 -14.09 -11.31
C GLU A 61 9.61 -14.07 -11.18
N LYS A 62 9.00 -15.09 -10.53
CA LYS A 62 7.55 -15.12 -10.32
C LYS A 62 7.15 -14.06 -9.31
N MET A 63 7.95 -13.90 -8.24
CA MET A 63 7.73 -12.85 -7.25
C MET A 63 7.96 -11.46 -7.84
N GLN A 64 8.94 -11.30 -8.72
CA GLN A 64 9.13 -10.05 -9.46
C GLN A 64 7.90 -9.69 -10.31
N ARG A 65 7.34 -10.68 -11.05
CA ARG A 65 6.09 -10.48 -11.81
C ARG A 65 4.91 -10.14 -10.92
N ASN A 66 4.78 -10.77 -9.76
CA ASN A 66 3.76 -10.44 -8.76
C ASN A 66 3.90 -9.00 -8.26
N ALA A 67 5.12 -8.58 -7.95
CA ALA A 67 5.40 -7.21 -7.50
C ALA A 67 5.09 -6.17 -8.59
N GLN A 68 5.49 -6.44 -9.83
CA GLN A 68 5.19 -5.56 -10.97
C GLN A 68 3.69 -5.46 -11.24
N PHE A 69 2.98 -6.60 -11.18
CA PHE A 69 1.53 -6.62 -11.31
C PHE A 69 0.83 -5.73 -10.26
N LEU A 70 1.30 -5.76 -9.00
CA LEU A 70 0.78 -4.90 -7.94
C LEU A 70 1.11 -3.42 -8.23
N ALA A 71 2.35 -3.11 -8.63
CA ALA A 71 2.77 -1.75 -8.98
C ALA A 71 1.91 -1.15 -10.08
N ASP A 72 1.68 -1.91 -11.16
CA ASP A 72 0.85 -1.49 -12.29
C ASP A 72 -0.60 -1.23 -11.90
N TYR A 73 -1.14 -2.08 -11.01
CA TYR A 73 -2.48 -1.86 -10.47
C TYR A 73 -2.54 -0.59 -9.62
N LEU A 74 -1.61 -0.42 -8.67
CA LEU A 74 -1.57 0.75 -7.80
C LEU A 74 -1.41 2.05 -8.60
N LYS A 75 -0.59 2.03 -9.65
CA LYS A 75 -0.47 3.15 -10.58
C LYS A 75 -1.81 3.50 -11.23
N LYS A 76 -2.53 2.50 -11.72
CA LYS A 76 -3.87 2.69 -12.31
C LYS A 76 -4.89 3.19 -11.29
N ALA A 77 -4.79 2.74 -10.05
CA ALA A 77 -5.74 3.09 -9.00
C ALA A 77 -5.51 4.50 -8.44
N THR A 78 -4.26 4.91 -8.27
CA THR A 78 -3.88 6.16 -7.57
C THR A 78 -3.31 7.24 -8.48
N GLY A 79 -2.80 6.85 -9.66
CA GLY A 79 -2.06 7.74 -10.56
C GLY A 79 -0.59 7.93 -10.17
N LYS A 80 -0.10 7.23 -9.11
CA LYS A 80 1.28 7.35 -8.59
C LYS A 80 2.12 6.14 -9.03
N ASP A 81 3.39 6.36 -9.28
CA ASP A 81 4.35 5.28 -9.56
C ASP A 81 4.85 4.65 -8.25
N TYR A 82 5.04 3.33 -8.26
CA TYR A 82 5.55 2.54 -7.14
C TYR A 82 6.77 1.75 -7.60
N ALA A 83 7.92 2.00 -6.97
CA ALA A 83 9.16 1.31 -7.30
C ALA A 83 9.08 -0.17 -6.88
N VAL A 84 9.59 -1.06 -7.73
CA VAL A 84 9.71 -2.50 -7.46
C VAL A 84 11.19 -2.81 -7.26
N GLU A 85 11.55 -3.38 -6.10
CA GLU A 85 12.94 -3.64 -5.72
C GLU A 85 13.09 -5.08 -5.19
N ALA A 86 14.22 -5.70 -5.48
CA ALA A 86 14.60 -6.97 -4.87
C ALA A 86 15.13 -6.73 -3.43
N GLY A 87 14.72 -7.58 -2.49
CA GLY A 87 15.14 -7.47 -1.08
C GLY A 87 14.28 -8.33 -0.18
N THR A 88 14.55 -8.28 1.12
CA THR A 88 13.84 -9.05 2.15
C THR A 88 13.23 -8.20 3.25
N GLU A 89 13.61 -6.94 3.32
CA GLU A 89 13.21 -6.01 4.39
C GLU A 89 13.00 -4.59 3.83
N GLY A 90 12.16 -3.83 4.51
CA GLY A 90 11.94 -2.41 4.20
C GLY A 90 10.83 -1.84 5.06
N LYS A 91 11.14 -0.77 5.79
CA LYS A 91 10.16 0.01 6.54
C LYS A 91 9.43 0.95 5.57
N GLY A 92 8.12 1.12 5.74
CA GLY A 92 7.33 1.95 4.86
C GLY A 92 7.16 1.35 3.46
N ALA A 93 7.18 0.02 3.33
CA ALA A 93 7.10 -0.70 2.07
C ALA A 93 5.96 -1.73 2.05
N ILE A 94 5.68 -2.27 0.87
CA ILE A 94 4.90 -3.49 0.70
C ILE A 94 5.88 -4.64 0.51
N LEU A 95 5.93 -5.56 1.46
CA LEU A 95 6.83 -6.71 1.46
C LEU A 95 6.10 -7.95 0.96
N LEU A 96 6.62 -8.58 -0.08
CA LEU A 96 6.17 -9.88 -0.57
C LEU A 96 7.12 -10.96 -0.06
N LYS A 97 6.63 -11.90 0.74
CA LYS A 97 7.46 -12.91 1.42
C LYS A 97 7.02 -14.32 1.07
N LEU A 98 8.01 -15.21 0.94
CA LEU A 98 7.83 -16.67 0.89
C LEU A 98 8.27 -17.27 2.23
N GLY A 99 7.93 -18.56 2.43
CA GLY A 99 8.36 -19.32 3.61
C GLY A 99 7.36 -19.30 4.78
N MET A 100 6.13 -18.82 4.58
CA MET A 100 5.05 -19.06 5.52
C MET A 100 4.73 -20.54 5.57
N GLU A 101 4.65 -21.13 6.76
CA GLU A 101 4.25 -22.52 6.93
C GLU A 101 2.73 -22.67 6.75
N SER A 102 2.32 -23.55 5.85
CA SER A 102 0.93 -23.94 5.64
C SER A 102 0.85 -25.23 4.83
N GLU A 103 -0.11 -26.10 5.14
CA GLU A 103 -0.43 -27.28 4.33
C GLU A 103 -1.09 -26.88 2.99
N ASN A 104 -1.71 -25.73 2.94
CA ASN A 104 -2.34 -25.22 1.71
C ASN A 104 -1.36 -24.32 0.95
N PRO A 105 -0.90 -24.71 -0.26
CA PRO A 105 0.08 -23.93 -1.02
C PRO A 105 -0.47 -22.57 -1.52
N GLU A 106 -1.77 -22.39 -1.50
CA GLU A 106 -2.43 -21.15 -1.92
C GLU A 106 -2.83 -20.24 -0.74
N ALA A 107 -2.52 -20.66 0.51
CA ALA A 107 -2.75 -19.82 1.68
C ALA A 107 -1.90 -18.54 1.63
N TYR A 108 -2.39 -17.50 2.28
CA TYR A 108 -1.62 -16.28 2.52
C TYR A 108 -2.00 -15.61 3.83
N GLN A 109 -1.10 -14.80 4.32
CA GLN A 109 -1.32 -13.81 5.36
C GLN A 109 -1.04 -12.43 4.81
N LEU A 110 -1.95 -11.49 5.08
CA LEU A 110 -1.81 -10.07 4.77
C LEU A 110 -1.86 -9.29 6.07
N SER A 111 -0.77 -8.63 6.42
CA SER A 111 -0.65 -7.77 7.59
C SER A 111 -0.47 -6.32 7.16
N VAL A 112 -1.23 -5.42 7.75
CA VAL A 112 -1.10 -3.97 7.57
C VAL A 112 -0.93 -3.30 8.91
N ASN A 113 0.11 -2.53 9.07
CA ASN A 113 0.38 -1.73 10.28
C ASN A 113 1.11 -0.44 9.91
N ALA A 114 1.44 0.40 10.88
CA ALA A 114 2.10 1.69 10.66
C ALA A 114 3.45 1.59 9.93
N ASP A 115 4.14 0.45 10.02
CA ASP A 115 5.45 0.23 9.40
C ASP A 115 5.38 -0.25 7.95
N GLY A 116 4.19 -0.67 7.47
CA GLY A 116 4.02 -1.11 6.09
C GLY A 116 2.96 -2.19 5.91
N VAL A 117 3.04 -2.87 4.76
CA VAL A 117 2.21 -4.00 4.38
C VAL A 117 3.10 -5.23 4.17
N THR A 118 2.71 -6.36 4.73
CA THR A 118 3.38 -7.64 4.46
C THR A 118 2.37 -8.63 3.88
N ILE A 119 2.74 -9.27 2.76
CA ILE A 119 2.01 -10.41 2.20
C ILE A 119 2.94 -11.61 2.26
N ALA A 120 2.61 -12.58 3.09
CA ALA A 120 3.40 -13.80 3.28
C ALA A 120 2.60 -15.02 2.82
N ALA A 121 3.27 -15.98 2.18
CA ALA A 121 2.65 -17.21 1.71
C ALA A 121 3.67 -18.37 1.62
N PRO A 122 3.20 -19.63 1.52
CA PRO A 122 4.08 -20.78 1.22
C PRO A 122 4.62 -20.74 -0.20
N THR A 123 3.84 -20.20 -1.15
CA THR A 123 4.17 -20.19 -2.58
C THR A 123 3.91 -18.83 -3.22
N GLU A 124 4.44 -18.64 -4.44
CA GLU A 124 4.18 -17.43 -5.23
C GLU A 124 2.69 -17.26 -5.60
N ALA A 125 1.95 -18.38 -5.71
CA ALA A 125 0.51 -18.37 -5.94
C ALA A 125 -0.24 -17.82 -4.74
N GLY A 126 0.10 -18.22 -3.52
CA GLY A 126 -0.46 -17.66 -2.30
C GLY A 126 -0.19 -16.16 -2.18
N VAL A 127 1.05 -15.70 -2.48
CA VAL A 127 1.36 -14.26 -2.52
C VAL A 127 0.49 -13.53 -3.53
N PHE A 128 0.28 -14.11 -4.73
CA PHE A 128 -0.60 -13.53 -5.72
C PHE A 128 -2.04 -13.36 -5.22
N TYR A 129 -2.58 -14.33 -4.47
CA TYR A 129 -3.91 -14.20 -3.87
C TYR A 129 -3.97 -13.13 -2.79
N GLY A 130 -2.95 -13.00 -1.96
CA GLY A 130 -2.83 -11.88 -1.02
C GLY A 130 -2.80 -10.52 -1.72
N ILE A 131 -2.09 -10.42 -2.85
CA ILE A 131 -2.11 -9.24 -3.72
C ILE A 131 -3.52 -8.96 -4.26
N GLN A 132 -4.29 -10.00 -4.66
CA GLN A 132 -5.67 -9.79 -5.11
C GLN A 132 -6.56 -9.20 -4.02
N THR A 133 -6.39 -9.65 -2.78
CA THR A 133 -7.12 -9.11 -1.63
C THR A 133 -6.73 -7.65 -1.37
N LEU A 134 -5.43 -7.34 -1.30
CA LEU A 134 -4.97 -5.96 -1.12
C LEU A 134 -5.49 -5.04 -2.22
N ARG A 135 -5.34 -5.42 -3.50
CA ARG A 135 -5.76 -4.57 -4.61
C ARG A 135 -7.27 -4.30 -4.63
N LYS A 136 -8.09 -5.32 -4.28
CA LYS A 136 -9.56 -5.17 -4.21
C LYS A 136 -10.00 -4.29 -3.04
N SER A 137 -9.19 -4.21 -2.00
CA SER A 137 -9.45 -3.37 -0.84
C SER A 137 -9.21 -1.89 -1.11
N ILE A 138 -8.36 -1.56 -2.09
CA ILE A 138 -7.97 -0.18 -2.40
C ILE A 138 -8.93 0.43 -3.42
N PRO A 139 -9.61 1.54 -3.09
CA PRO A 139 -10.47 2.24 -4.03
C PRO A 139 -9.68 2.76 -5.24
N VAL A 140 -10.29 2.67 -6.43
CA VAL A 140 -9.74 3.31 -7.64
C VAL A 140 -10.12 4.77 -7.63
N ALA A 141 -9.16 5.65 -7.33
CA ALA A 141 -9.37 7.09 -7.26
C ALA A 141 -8.05 7.81 -7.60
N ILE A 142 -7.91 8.22 -8.85
CA ILE A 142 -6.70 8.90 -9.36
C ILE A 142 -6.49 10.22 -8.62
N GLY A 143 -5.24 10.52 -8.26
CA GLY A 143 -4.87 11.72 -7.52
C GLY A 143 -5.18 11.65 -6.03
N THR A 144 -5.47 10.45 -5.50
CA THR A 144 -5.67 10.24 -4.07
C THR A 144 -4.47 9.53 -3.42
N THR A 145 -4.44 9.57 -2.09
CA THR A 145 -3.49 8.83 -1.28
C THR A 145 -4.28 7.87 -0.40
N PRO A 146 -4.32 6.57 -0.72
CA PRO A 146 -5.06 5.60 0.08
C PRO A 146 -4.47 5.43 1.47
N SER A 147 -5.34 5.45 2.47
CA SER A 147 -5.08 5.06 3.86
C SER A 147 -5.53 3.61 4.05
N LEU A 148 -4.64 2.76 4.50
CA LEU A 148 -4.87 1.34 4.74
C LEU A 148 -4.99 1.13 6.24
N PRO A 149 -6.21 0.94 6.79
CA PRO A 149 -6.41 0.60 8.19
C PRO A 149 -5.62 -0.64 8.60
N ALA A 150 -5.12 -0.65 9.83
CA ALA A 150 -4.36 -1.78 10.33
C ALA A 150 -5.25 -3.04 10.43
N VAL A 151 -4.75 -4.16 9.88
CA VAL A 151 -5.50 -5.40 9.77
C VAL A 151 -4.56 -6.60 9.69
N GLU A 152 -5.00 -7.72 10.21
CA GLU A 152 -4.45 -9.06 9.97
C GLU A 152 -5.50 -9.88 9.23
N ILE A 153 -5.13 -10.42 8.07
CA ILE A 153 -5.98 -11.26 7.24
C ILE A 153 -5.27 -12.58 7.03
N SER A 154 -5.98 -13.68 7.29
CA SER A 154 -5.55 -15.04 6.92
C SER A 154 -6.60 -15.64 5.99
N ASP A 155 -6.14 -16.17 4.86
CA ASP A 155 -7.05 -16.79 3.91
C ASP A 155 -6.38 -17.97 3.18
N TYR A 156 -7.22 -18.91 2.81
CA TYR A 156 -6.88 -20.07 1.98
C TYR A 156 -8.12 -20.57 1.26
N PRO A 157 -8.01 -21.18 0.07
CA PRO A 157 -9.17 -21.73 -0.63
C PRO A 157 -9.79 -22.89 0.15
N ARG A 158 -11.10 -22.85 0.32
CA ARG A 158 -11.87 -23.92 0.98
C ARG A 158 -11.89 -25.22 0.18
N PHE A 159 -11.71 -25.11 -1.13
CA PHE A 159 -11.72 -26.24 -2.06
C PHE A 159 -10.47 -26.20 -2.93
N SER A 160 -9.85 -27.35 -3.16
CA SER A 160 -8.66 -27.48 -4.03
C SER A 160 -8.96 -27.28 -5.52
N TYR A 161 -10.24 -27.35 -5.92
CA TYR A 161 -10.69 -27.16 -7.29
C TYR A 161 -11.33 -25.80 -7.45
N ARG A 162 -10.85 -25.03 -8.44
CA ARG A 162 -11.46 -23.79 -8.92
C ARG A 162 -11.82 -24.02 -10.39
N GLY A 163 -13.12 -24.21 -10.64
CA GLY A 163 -13.67 -24.37 -11.98
C GLY A 163 -13.66 -23.08 -12.78
#